data_939e4b6a365afc3682c92005c393fe05
#
_entry.id   939e4b6a365afc3682c92005c393fe05
#
_cell.length_a   1.000
_cell.length_b   1.000
_cell.length_c   1.000
_cell.angle_alpha   90.00
_cell.angle_beta   90.00
_cell.angle_gamma   90.00
#
_symmetry.space_group_name_H-M   'P 1'
#
loop_
_entity.id
_entity.type
_entity.pdbx_description
1 polymer ?
#
loop_
_entity_poly.entity_id
_entity_poly.type
_entity_poly.pdbx_seq_one_letter_code
_entity_poly.pdbx_strand_id
1 'polypeptide(L)'
;MENININIAKATGEDIMCIHDMAQVVFRHTYREILSPEQMEYMMDWMYSPANLQKQLDEGHVYYIAYRDGKPCGYVSVQPEGIADDGRLLFHLQKIYVLPSEQGHGLGRALFDRAVAHVREAALAREVSYVQEVAHMQEVAHACEVAGGCTEECVEGCVEGCGVRIELNVNRNNPSIGFYHHLGLRILRQGDFHIGNGFYMNDYIMGLEV
;
A
#
# COMPACT_ATOMS: atom_id res chain seq x y z
N MET A 1 -23.67 25.45 5.66
CA MET A 1 -22.46 24.60 5.54
C MET A 1 -22.66 23.80 4.28
N GLU A 2 -21.86 24.05 3.25
CA GLU A 2 -21.92 23.26 2.02
C GLU A 2 -21.55 21.81 2.37
N ASN A 3 -22.39 20.87 1.96
CA ASN A 3 -22.09 19.44 2.08
C ASN A 3 -20.96 19.13 1.10
N ILE A 4 -19.72 19.10 1.58
CA ILE A 4 -18.56 18.71 0.79
C ILE A 4 -18.70 17.23 0.50
N ASN A 5 -18.90 16.89 -0.78
CA ASN A 5 -19.02 15.50 -1.21
C ASN A 5 -17.63 14.93 -1.48
N ILE A 6 -17.14 14.11 -0.54
CA ILE A 6 -15.89 13.35 -0.70
C ILE A 6 -16.26 11.95 -1.17
N ASN A 7 -15.69 11.53 -2.30
CA ASN A 7 -15.76 10.18 -2.81
C ASN A 7 -14.35 9.61 -3.00
N ILE A 8 -14.14 8.32 -2.67
CA ILE A 8 -12.87 7.63 -2.90
C ILE A 8 -13.16 6.41 -3.77
N ALA A 9 -12.62 6.40 -4.97
CA ALA A 9 -12.81 5.34 -5.96
C ALA A 9 -11.51 4.58 -6.20
N LYS A 10 -11.63 3.27 -6.47
CA LYS A 10 -10.50 2.45 -6.92
C LYS A 10 -10.14 2.88 -8.35
N ALA A 11 -8.87 3.17 -8.57
CA ALA A 11 -8.35 3.56 -9.88
C ALA A 11 -8.14 2.34 -10.79
N THR A 12 -8.19 2.60 -12.07
CA THR A 12 -7.94 1.66 -13.16
C THR A 12 -6.84 2.19 -14.08
N GLY A 13 -6.51 1.46 -15.14
CA GLY A 13 -5.58 1.93 -16.17
C GLY A 13 -6.02 3.24 -16.85
N GLU A 14 -7.32 3.55 -16.87
CA GLU A 14 -7.85 4.80 -17.44
C GLU A 14 -7.50 6.03 -16.57
N ASP A 15 -7.19 5.82 -15.29
CA ASP A 15 -6.88 6.87 -14.33
C ASP A 15 -5.39 7.22 -14.25
N ILE A 16 -4.52 6.52 -15.01
CA ILE A 16 -3.05 6.69 -14.96
C ILE A 16 -2.65 8.14 -15.17
N MET A 17 -3.22 8.81 -16.18
CA MET A 17 -2.90 10.22 -16.44
C MET A 17 -3.35 11.14 -15.31
N CYS A 18 -4.48 10.85 -14.69
CA CYS A 18 -4.96 11.60 -13.52
C CYS A 18 -3.97 11.47 -12.34
N ILE A 19 -3.47 10.26 -12.06
CA ILE A 19 -2.45 10.02 -11.02
C ILE A 19 -1.15 10.73 -11.39
N HIS A 20 -0.69 10.59 -12.65
CA HIS A 20 0.51 11.25 -13.16
C HIS A 20 0.48 12.77 -12.95
N ASP A 21 -0.62 13.42 -13.37
CA ASP A 21 -0.79 14.87 -13.30
C ASP A 21 -0.82 15.35 -11.84
N MET A 22 -1.54 14.65 -10.97
CA MET A 22 -1.51 14.95 -9.53
C MET A 22 -0.09 14.78 -8.96
N ALA A 23 0.64 13.73 -9.33
CA ALA A 23 1.99 13.48 -8.85
C ALA A 23 2.96 14.61 -9.24
N GLN A 24 2.84 15.16 -10.47
CA GLN A 24 3.65 16.33 -10.90
C GLN A 24 3.53 17.50 -9.92
N VAL A 25 2.36 17.68 -9.32
CA VAL A 25 2.11 18.75 -8.36
C VAL A 25 2.57 18.35 -6.95
N VAL A 26 2.05 17.22 -6.44
CA VAL A 26 2.19 16.89 -5.02
C VAL A 26 3.60 16.44 -4.66
N PHE A 27 4.25 15.63 -5.51
CA PHE A 27 5.58 15.11 -5.24
C PHE A 27 6.62 16.24 -5.29
N ARG A 28 6.59 17.05 -6.34
CA ARG A 28 7.48 18.22 -6.45
C ARG A 28 7.28 19.22 -5.31
N HIS A 29 6.03 19.47 -4.91
CA HIS A 29 5.74 20.34 -3.77
C HIS A 29 6.32 19.78 -2.46
N THR A 30 6.15 18.49 -2.21
CA THR A 30 6.58 17.82 -0.97
C THR A 30 8.09 17.77 -0.84
N TYR A 31 8.79 17.47 -1.93
CA TYR A 31 10.23 17.18 -1.90
C TYR A 31 11.13 18.30 -2.37
N ARG A 32 10.60 19.48 -2.72
CA ARG A 32 11.38 20.61 -3.25
C ARG A 32 12.55 21.08 -2.38
N GLU A 33 12.44 20.91 -1.04
CA GLU A 33 13.48 21.30 -0.06
C GLU A 33 14.32 20.08 0.39
N ILE A 34 13.99 18.88 -0.09
CA ILE A 34 14.58 17.62 0.40
C ILE A 34 15.49 17.00 -0.66
N LEU A 35 15.07 17.04 -1.93
CA LEU A 35 15.75 16.39 -3.04
C LEU A 35 16.44 17.41 -3.95
N SER A 36 17.56 17.00 -4.58
CA SER A 36 18.13 17.80 -5.67
C SER A 36 17.21 17.79 -6.90
N PRO A 37 17.31 18.79 -7.79
CA PRO A 37 16.53 18.79 -9.03
C PRO A 37 16.72 17.52 -9.86
N GLU A 38 17.95 17.01 -9.96
CA GLU A 38 18.28 15.81 -10.71
C GLU A 38 17.65 14.57 -10.10
N GLN A 39 17.68 14.43 -8.77
CA GLN A 39 17.03 13.33 -8.07
C GLN A 39 15.51 13.42 -8.18
N MET A 40 14.95 14.62 -8.15
CA MET A 40 13.52 14.88 -8.34
C MET A 40 13.06 14.36 -9.73
N GLU A 41 13.76 14.74 -10.81
CA GLU A 41 13.41 14.28 -12.16
C GLU A 41 13.56 12.77 -12.30
N TYR A 42 14.64 12.22 -11.77
CA TYR A 42 14.84 10.76 -11.77
C TYR A 42 13.69 10.02 -11.09
N MET A 43 13.29 10.48 -9.90
CA MET A 43 12.20 9.84 -9.15
C MET A 43 10.84 10.04 -9.81
N MET A 44 10.61 11.22 -10.42
CA MET A 44 9.38 11.46 -11.16
C MET A 44 9.24 10.52 -12.36
N ASP A 45 10.30 10.29 -13.12
CA ASP A 45 10.28 9.34 -14.23
C ASP A 45 10.10 7.89 -13.73
N TRP A 46 10.92 7.49 -12.74
CA TRP A 46 10.90 6.13 -12.19
C TRP A 46 9.59 5.75 -11.52
N MET A 47 8.99 6.65 -10.74
CA MET A 47 7.81 6.33 -9.93
C MET A 47 6.48 6.69 -10.60
N TYR A 48 6.48 7.69 -11.49
CA TYR A 48 5.25 8.35 -11.93
C TYR A 48 5.12 8.50 -13.45
N SER A 49 6.10 8.05 -14.28
CA SER A 49 5.84 7.99 -15.71
C SER A 49 4.63 7.10 -16.01
N PRO A 50 3.81 7.41 -17.03
CA PRO A 50 2.62 6.61 -17.33
C PRO A 50 2.92 5.12 -17.52
N ALA A 51 4.08 4.79 -18.17
CA ALA A 51 4.51 3.41 -18.33
C ALA A 51 4.81 2.71 -17.00
N ASN A 52 5.47 3.41 -16.05
CA ASN A 52 5.76 2.85 -14.74
C ASN A 52 4.51 2.76 -13.84
N LEU A 53 3.56 3.69 -13.97
CA LEU A 53 2.27 3.57 -13.28
C LEU A 53 1.46 2.37 -13.80
N GLN A 54 1.45 2.13 -15.12
CA GLN A 54 0.83 0.93 -15.69
C GLN A 54 1.51 -0.34 -15.15
N LYS A 55 2.84 -0.39 -15.20
CA LYS A 55 3.61 -1.50 -14.65
C LYS A 55 3.28 -1.77 -13.17
N GLN A 56 3.17 -0.73 -12.34
CA GLN A 56 2.78 -0.88 -10.94
C GLN A 56 1.39 -1.50 -10.78
N LEU A 57 0.40 -1.09 -11.59
CA LEU A 57 -0.93 -1.71 -11.59
C LEU A 57 -0.85 -3.19 -11.97
N ASP A 58 -0.07 -3.54 -13.00
CA ASP A 58 0.13 -4.92 -13.47
C ASP A 58 0.85 -5.78 -12.40
N GLU A 59 1.71 -5.17 -11.59
CA GLU A 59 2.43 -5.79 -10.46
C GLU A 59 1.59 -5.89 -9.18
N GLY A 60 0.31 -5.49 -9.21
CA GLY A 60 -0.63 -5.64 -8.11
C GLY A 60 -0.71 -4.44 -7.15
N HIS A 61 -0.13 -3.29 -7.51
CA HIS A 61 -0.41 -2.07 -6.76
C HIS A 61 -1.89 -1.68 -6.93
N VAL A 62 -2.53 -1.36 -5.83
CA VAL A 62 -3.90 -0.88 -5.83
C VAL A 62 -3.90 0.60 -5.50
N TYR A 63 -4.46 1.38 -6.42
CA TYR A 63 -4.61 2.82 -6.26
C TYR A 63 -6.05 3.19 -5.93
N TYR A 64 -6.23 4.20 -5.07
CA TYR A 64 -7.49 4.88 -4.83
C TYR A 64 -7.31 6.37 -5.02
N ILE A 65 -8.26 7.01 -5.70
CA ILE A 65 -8.29 8.46 -5.93
C ILE A 65 -9.42 9.05 -5.09
N ALA A 66 -9.10 10.10 -4.34
CA ALA A 66 -10.07 10.91 -3.65
C ALA A 66 -10.56 12.04 -4.57
N TYR A 67 -11.86 12.20 -4.61
CA TYR A 67 -12.55 13.28 -5.33
C TYR A 67 -13.28 14.15 -4.34
N ARG A 68 -13.21 15.47 -4.55
CA ARG A 68 -14.04 16.45 -3.85
C ARG A 68 -14.86 17.21 -4.89
N ASP A 69 -16.19 17.14 -4.77
CA ASP A 69 -17.12 17.72 -5.73
C ASP A 69 -16.82 17.33 -7.19
N GLY A 70 -16.47 16.04 -7.38
CA GLY A 70 -16.16 15.45 -8.68
C GLY A 70 -14.76 15.76 -9.23
N LYS A 71 -13.92 16.52 -8.50
CA LYS A 71 -12.54 16.83 -8.91
C LYS A 71 -11.54 15.96 -8.16
N PRO A 72 -10.56 15.34 -8.84
CA PRO A 72 -9.51 14.57 -8.18
C PRO A 72 -8.65 15.50 -7.31
N CYS A 73 -8.39 15.09 -6.08
CA CYS A 73 -7.74 15.92 -5.08
C CYS A 73 -6.63 15.22 -4.29
N GLY A 74 -6.48 13.91 -4.47
CA GLY A 74 -5.42 13.13 -3.84
C GLY A 74 -5.52 11.66 -4.21
N TYR A 75 -4.51 10.88 -3.84
CA TYR A 75 -4.47 9.45 -4.10
C TYR A 75 -3.68 8.72 -3.04
N VAL A 76 -3.94 7.41 -2.93
CA VAL A 76 -3.17 6.46 -2.12
C VAL A 76 -2.87 5.22 -2.95
N SER A 77 -1.71 4.60 -2.72
CA SER A 77 -1.36 3.32 -3.32
C SER A 77 -0.87 2.37 -2.24
N VAL A 78 -1.35 1.13 -2.30
CA VAL A 78 -0.97 0.04 -1.42
C VAL A 78 -0.66 -1.21 -2.26
N GLN A 79 0.30 -2.01 -1.79
CA GLN A 79 0.79 -3.20 -2.47
C GLN A 79 1.02 -4.31 -1.43
N PRO A 80 0.69 -5.58 -1.71
CA PRO A 80 1.12 -6.70 -0.89
C PRO A 80 2.63 -6.94 -1.05
N GLU A 81 3.34 -7.15 0.06
CA GLU A 81 4.79 -7.49 0.07
C GLU A 81 5.06 -8.93 0.52
N GLY A 82 4.01 -9.71 0.81
CA GLY A 82 4.14 -11.10 1.22
C GLY A 82 4.01 -11.30 2.72
N ILE A 83 4.90 -12.10 3.31
CA ILE A 83 4.90 -12.44 4.73
C ILE A 83 6.18 -11.89 5.35
N ALA A 84 6.06 -11.15 6.44
CA ALA A 84 7.18 -10.66 7.22
C ALA A 84 7.85 -11.79 8.01
N ASP A 85 9.09 -11.56 8.51
CA ASP A 85 9.86 -12.56 9.28
C ASP A 85 9.12 -13.05 10.54
N ASP A 86 8.19 -12.26 11.06
CA ASP A 86 7.35 -12.60 12.23
C ASP A 86 6.04 -13.32 11.85
N GLY A 87 5.89 -13.73 10.59
CA GLY A 87 4.75 -14.48 10.09
C GLY A 87 3.54 -13.65 9.68
N ARG A 88 3.57 -12.33 9.83
CA ARG A 88 2.45 -11.44 9.50
C ARG A 88 2.36 -11.15 8.01
N LEU A 89 1.15 -10.96 7.52
CA LEU A 89 0.95 -10.42 6.18
C LEU A 89 1.45 -8.97 6.13
N LEU A 90 2.32 -8.69 5.19
CA LEU A 90 2.92 -7.37 5.00
C LEU A 90 2.35 -6.69 3.77
N PHE A 91 1.87 -5.47 3.96
CA PHE A 91 1.47 -4.56 2.90
C PHE A 91 2.29 -3.28 2.97
N HIS A 92 2.68 -2.76 1.83
CA HIS A 92 3.36 -1.48 1.74
C HIS A 92 2.41 -0.39 1.24
N LEU A 93 2.26 0.67 2.03
CA LEU A 93 1.60 1.90 1.61
C LEU A 93 2.63 2.73 0.84
N GLN A 94 2.65 2.54 -0.48
CA GLN A 94 3.66 3.10 -1.38
C GLN A 94 3.55 4.62 -1.52
N LYS A 95 2.33 5.13 -1.53
CA LYS A 95 2.03 6.54 -1.80
C LYS A 95 0.78 6.96 -1.06
N ILE A 96 0.81 8.17 -0.48
CA ILE A 96 -0.36 8.88 -0.01
C ILE A 96 -0.13 10.37 -0.16
N TYR A 97 -0.90 11.00 -1.02
CA TYR A 97 -0.75 12.42 -1.35
C TYR A 97 -2.09 13.11 -1.50
N VAL A 98 -2.15 14.35 -1.07
CA VAL A 98 -3.29 15.26 -1.26
C VAL A 98 -2.76 16.55 -1.86
N LEU A 99 -3.42 17.08 -2.88
CA LEU A 99 -3.07 18.35 -3.51
C LEU A 99 -2.93 19.44 -2.44
N PRO A 100 -1.91 20.30 -2.51
CA PRO A 100 -1.67 21.32 -1.47
C PRO A 100 -2.88 22.22 -1.18
N SER A 101 -3.65 22.56 -2.23
CA SER A 101 -4.89 23.34 -2.11
C SER A 101 -6.03 22.60 -1.39
N GLU A 102 -5.93 21.28 -1.27
CA GLU A 102 -6.96 20.40 -0.73
C GLU A 102 -6.60 19.82 0.65
N GLN A 103 -5.43 20.17 1.17
CA GLN A 103 -4.99 19.75 2.50
C GLN A 103 -5.81 20.44 3.60
N GLY A 104 -5.79 19.85 4.80
CA GLY A 104 -6.55 20.37 5.95
C GLY A 104 -8.04 20.00 5.98
N HIS A 105 -8.55 19.27 4.97
CA HIS A 105 -9.96 18.85 4.87
C HIS A 105 -10.21 17.38 5.23
N GLY A 106 -9.26 16.73 5.88
CA GLY A 106 -9.39 15.32 6.31
C GLY A 106 -9.14 14.27 5.21
N LEU A 107 -8.84 14.69 3.97
CA LEU A 107 -8.67 13.79 2.83
C LEU A 107 -7.54 12.78 3.01
N GLY A 108 -6.42 13.17 3.60
CA GLY A 108 -5.31 12.27 3.89
C GLY A 108 -5.72 11.14 4.84
N ARG A 109 -6.50 11.46 5.87
CA ARG A 109 -7.08 10.46 6.78
C ARG A 109 -8.04 9.52 6.04
N ALA A 110 -8.94 10.06 5.24
CA ALA A 110 -9.91 9.26 4.49
C ALA A 110 -9.22 8.30 3.49
N LEU A 111 -8.18 8.76 2.79
CA LEU A 111 -7.36 7.92 1.91
C LEU A 111 -6.65 6.81 2.67
N PHE A 112 -6.08 7.13 3.83
CA PHE A 112 -5.43 6.13 4.69
C PHE A 112 -6.44 5.09 5.20
N ASP A 113 -7.60 5.52 5.69
CA ASP A 113 -8.66 4.64 6.17
C ASP A 113 -9.16 3.71 5.04
N ARG A 114 -9.22 4.19 3.78
CA ARG A 114 -9.54 3.36 2.61
C ARG A 114 -8.44 2.32 2.33
N ALA A 115 -7.16 2.70 2.44
CA ALA A 115 -6.04 1.77 2.29
C ALA A 115 -6.08 0.67 3.35
N VAL A 116 -6.31 1.04 4.63
CA VAL A 116 -6.47 0.09 5.73
C VAL A 116 -7.64 -0.86 5.48
N ALA A 117 -8.79 -0.34 5.03
CA ALA A 117 -9.94 -1.17 4.70
C ALA A 117 -9.61 -2.17 3.59
N HIS A 118 -8.92 -1.73 2.52
CA HIS A 118 -8.48 -2.63 1.46
C HIS A 118 -7.55 -3.74 1.96
N VAL A 119 -6.60 -3.40 2.81
CA VAL A 119 -5.66 -4.38 3.38
C VAL A 119 -6.39 -5.43 4.22
N ARG A 120 -7.36 -5.01 5.04
CA ARG A 120 -8.20 -5.94 5.81
C ARG A 120 -9.06 -6.82 4.93
N GLU A 121 -9.67 -6.27 3.88
CA GLU A 121 -10.45 -7.02 2.87
C GLU A 121 -9.58 -8.08 2.19
N ALA A 122 -8.36 -7.73 1.79
CA ALA A 122 -7.42 -8.63 1.13
C ALA A 122 -6.90 -9.74 2.07
N ALA A 123 -6.63 -9.41 3.32
CA ALA A 123 -6.22 -10.37 4.33
C ALA A 123 -7.32 -11.39 4.61
N LEU A 124 -8.55 -10.93 4.82
CA LEU A 124 -9.70 -11.79 5.03
C LEU A 124 -9.96 -12.72 3.83
N ALA A 125 -9.85 -12.20 2.60
CA ALA A 125 -10.00 -13.02 1.39
C ALA A 125 -8.96 -14.14 1.33
N ARG A 126 -7.72 -13.86 1.76
CA ARG A 126 -6.65 -14.86 1.82
C ARG A 126 -6.93 -15.94 2.88
N GLU A 127 -7.39 -15.55 4.06
CA GLU A 127 -7.78 -16.50 5.11
C GLU A 127 -8.90 -17.45 4.63
N VAL A 128 -9.92 -16.88 3.97
CA VAL A 128 -11.03 -17.69 3.40
C VAL A 128 -10.53 -18.67 2.35
N SER A 129 -9.64 -18.22 1.44
CA SER A 129 -9.04 -19.11 0.43
C SER A 129 -8.25 -20.24 1.07
N TYR A 130 -7.43 -19.93 2.08
CA TYR A 130 -6.66 -20.93 2.81
C TYR A 130 -7.54 -21.98 3.50
N VAL A 131 -8.59 -21.54 4.19
CA VAL A 131 -9.55 -22.45 4.84
C VAL A 131 -10.22 -23.38 3.81
N GLN A 132 -10.58 -22.86 2.63
CA GLN A 132 -11.17 -23.67 1.55
C GLN A 132 -10.17 -24.68 0.99
N GLU A 133 -8.90 -24.29 0.79
CA GLU A 133 -7.85 -25.20 0.34
C GLU A 133 -7.60 -26.32 1.34
N VAL A 134 -7.53 -26.01 2.64
CA VAL A 134 -7.35 -27.00 3.71
C VAL A 134 -8.54 -27.95 3.77
N ALA A 135 -9.78 -27.43 3.71
CA ALA A 135 -10.99 -28.26 3.69
C ALA A 135 -11.01 -29.21 2.49
N HIS A 136 -10.64 -28.71 1.31
CA HIS A 136 -10.55 -29.55 0.10
C HIS A 136 -9.46 -30.62 0.22
N MET A 137 -8.29 -30.29 0.78
CA MET A 137 -7.24 -31.27 1.02
C MET A 137 -7.70 -32.35 2.01
N GLN A 138 -8.42 -32.00 3.06
CA GLN A 138 -8.98 -32.95 4.02
C GLN A 138 -10.02 -33.89 3.36
N GLU A 139 -10.89 -33.35 2.49
CA GLU A 139 -11.86 -34.18 1.73
C GLU A 139 -11.12 -35.16 0.79
N VAL A 140 -10.07 -34.70 0.10
CA VAL A 140 -9.25 -35.55 -0.78
C VAL A 140 -8.49 -36.60 0.02
N ALA A 141 -7.90 -36.25 1.16
CA ALA A 141 -7.22 -37.16 2.04
C ALA A 141 -8.16 -38.27 2.57
N HIS A 142 -9.36 -37.87 3.00
CA HIS A 142 -10.38 -38.85 3.46
C HIS A 142 -10.85 -39.77 2.32
N ALA A 143 -10.97 -39.26 1.11
CA ALA A 143 -11.29 -40.07 -0.06
C ALA A 143 -10.14 -41.07 -0.40
N CYS A 144 -8.89 -40.68 -0.20
CA CYS A 144 -7.71 -41.55 -0.38
C CYS A 144 -7.61 -42.62 0.71
N GLU A 145 -7.93 -42.31 1.98
CA GLU A 145 -7.97 -43.28 3.07
C GLU A 145 -9.02 -44.38 2.80
N VAL A 146 -10.19 -43.98 2.32
CA VAL A 146 -11.25 -44.91 1.93
C VAL A 146 -10.84 -45.81 0.75
N ALA A 147 -9.91 -45.31 -0.10
CA ALA A 147 -9.34 -46.06 -1.24
C ALA A 147 -8.09 -46.90 -0.90
N GLY A 148 -7.63 -46.90 0.36
CA GLY A 148 -6.56 -47.80 0.83
C GLY A 148 -5.11 -47.32 0.58
N GLY A 149 -4.85 -46.05 0.48
CA GLY A 149 -3.50 -45.56 0.26
C GLY A 149 -3.32 -44.11 0.61
N CYS A 150 -2.86 -43.80 1.82
CA CYS A 150 -1.91 -42.75 2.14
C CYS A 150 -1.69 -42.64 3.65
N THR A 151 -0.45 -42.40 4.06
CA THR A 151 0.00 -42.24 5.44
C THR A 151 -0.13 -40.79 5.92
N GLU A 152 -0.42 -40.63 7.22
CA GLU A 152 -0.62 -39.38 7.97
C GLU A 152 0.64 -38.48 8.04
N GLU A 153 0.98 -37.74 7.01
CA GLU A 153 2.16 -36.83 7.12
C GLU A 153 2.01 -35.49 6.38
N CYS A 154 0.84 -34.88 6.33
CA CYS A 154 0.70 -33.58 5.67
C CYS A 154 -0.35 -32.64 6.25
N VAL A 155 -0.37 -32.37 7.55
CA VAL A 155 -1.10 -31.20 8.08
C VAL A 155 -0.38 -30.60 9.29
N GLU A 156 0.80 -30.00 9.07
CA GLU A 156 1.36 -29.07 10.03
C GLU A 156 1.64 -27.74 9.33
N GLY A 157 0.77 -26.80 9.55
CA GLY A 157 0.86 -25.43 9.03
C GLY A 157 -0.35 -24.58 9.39
N CYS A 158 -0.92 -24.79 10.58
CA CYS A 158 -1.93 -23.89 11.11
C CYS A 158 -1.30 -22.52 11.31
N VAL A 159 -1.58 -21.59 10.41
CA VAL A 159 -1.34 -20.16 10.63
C VAL A 159 -2.47 -19.65 11.51
N GLU A 160 -2.35 -19.88 12.83
CA GLU A 160 -3.20 -19.22 13.79
C GLU A 160 -3.02 -17.70 13.61
N GLY A 161 -4.08 -17.00 13.17
CA GLY A 161 -4.23 -15.55 13.27
C GLY A 161 -3.02 -14.74 12.80
N CYS A 162 -2.58 -14.89 11.56
CA CYS A 162 -1.54 -14.00 11.03
C CYS A 162 -2.03 -12.56 11.08
N GLY A 163 -1.54 -11.79 12.05
CA GLY A 163 -1.75 -10.34 12.10
C GLY A 163 -1.35 -9.72 10.76
N VAL A 164 -1.90 -8.56 10.48
CA VAL A 164 -1.60 -7.82 9.26
C VAL A 164 -0.87 -6.55 9.62
N ARG A 165 0.21 -6.24 8.90
CA ARG A 165 0.98 -5.02 9.09
C ARG A 165 1.00 -4.19 7.81
N ILE A 166 0.78 -2.89 7.95
CA ILE A 166 1.07 -1.90 6.91
C ILE A 166 2.38 -1.22 7.26
N GLU A 167 3.33 -1.20 6.33
CA GLU A 167 4.56 -0.39 6.42
C GLU A 167 4.57 0.69 5.34
N LEU A 168 5.31 1.76 5.59
CA LEU A 168 5.61 2.80 4.60
C LEU A 168 7.02 3.33 4.79
N ASN A 169 7.60 3.82 3.70
CA ASN A 169 8.83 4.59 3.73
C ASN A 169 8.50 6.09 3.71
N VAL A 170 9.15 6.85 4.57
CA VAL A 170 9.05 8.31 4.59
C VAL A 170 10.41 8.93 4.82
N ASN A 171 10.79 9.90 3.98
CA ASN A 171 12.06 10.61 4.16
C ASN A 171 12.12 11.26 5.54
N ARG A 172 13.26 11.14 6.22
CA ARG A 172 13.47 11.65 7.58
C ARG A 172 13.23 13.15 7.74
N ASN A 173 13.32 13.89 6.64
CA ASN A 173 13.06 15.33 6.59
C ASN A 173 11.66 15.69 6.09
N ASN A 174 10.80 14.68 5.86
CA ASN A 174 9.45 14.92 5.35
C ASN A 174 8.54 15.45 6.47
N PRO A 175 7.88 16.59 6.30
CA PRO A 175 6.98 17.17 7.30
C PRO A 175 5.76 16.29 7.63
N SER A 176 5.45 15.30 6.77
CA SER A 176 4.31 14.39 6.98
C SER A 176 4.54 13.32 8.07
N ILE A 177 5.71 13.22 8.67
CA ILE A 177 5.98 12.25 9.76
C ILE A 177 4.98 12.42 10.90
N GLY A 178 4.68 13.66 11.30
CA GLY A 178 3.69 13.96 12.33
C GLY A 178 2.28 13.46 11.96
N PHE A 179 1.90 13.55 10.68
CA PHE A 179 0.64 13.00 10.18
C PHE A 179 0.58 11.48 10.35
N TYR A 180 1.64 10.75 10.01
CA TYR A 180 1.68 9.30 10.18
C TYR A 180 1.61 8.87 11.65
N HIS A 181 2.27 9.61 12.55
CA HIS A 181 2.11 9.38 13.99
C HIS A 181 0.66 9.57 14.47
N HIS A 182 -0.05 10.57 13.97
CA HIS A 182 -1.47 10.78 14.29
C HIS A 182 -2.40 9.68 13.73
N LEU A 183 -1.97 8.98 12.68
CA LEU A 183 -2.65 7.79 12.17
C LEU A 183 -2.34 6.51 12.96
N GLY A 184 -1.42 6.57 13.93
CA GLY A 184 -1.02 5.45 14.78
C GLY A 184 0.21 4.70 14.32
N LEU A 185 0.83 5.09 13.20
CA LEU A 185 2.08 4.46 12.75
C LEU A 185 3.23 4.81 13.69
N ARG A 186 4.15 3.87 13.86
CA ARG A 186 5.37 4.02 14.65
C ARG A 186 6.59 3.79 13.78
N ILE A 187 7.69 4.46 14.09
CA ILE A 187 8.98 4.19 13.45
C ILE A 187 9.43 2.80 13.91
N LEU A 188 9.61 1.89 12.97
CA LEU A 188 10.11 0.54 13.19
C LEU A 188 11.62 0.47 13.00
N ARG A 189 12.14 1.09 11.95
CA ARG A 189 13.55 1.14 11.58
C ARG A 189 13.84 2.34 10.68
N GLN A 190 15.11 2.56 10.40
CA GLN A 190 15.55 3.57 9.44
C GLN A 190 16.66 3.03 8.55
N GLY A 191 16.84 3.63 7.38
CA GLY A 191 17.89 3.25 6.45
C GLY A 191 18.17 4.33 5.40
N ASP A 192 19.27 4.13 4.72
CA ASP A 192 19.69 4.91 3.55
C ASP A 192 19.61 3.97 2.34
N PHE A 193 18.52 4.09 1.57
CA PHE A 193 18.19 3.17 0.48
C PHE A 193 18.75 3.71 -0.82
N HIS A 194 19.61 2.94 -1.47
CA HIS A 194 20.08 3.27 -2.82
C HIS A 194 18.95 3.03 -3.84
N ILE A 195 18.56 4.07 -4.56
CA ILE A 195 17.44 4.03 -5.51
C ILE A 195 17.87 4.06 -6.99
N GLY A 196 19.16 3.93 -7.26
CA GLY A 196 19.73 4.01 -8.60
C GLY A 196 20.40 5.36 -8.87
N ASN A 197 21.18 5.46 -9.96
CA ASN A 197 21.89 6.66 -10.41
C ASN A 197 22.73 7.37 -9.34
N GLY A 198 23.18 6.64 -8.30
CA GLY A 198 23.93 7.23 -7.17
C GLY A 198 23.07 7.98 -6.16
N PHE A 199 21.75 7.97 -6.32
CA PHE A 199 20.81 8.61 -5.39
C PHE A 199 20.43 7.70 -4.24
N TYR A 200 20.11 8.31 -3.09
CA TYR A 200 19.67 7.64 -1.87
C TYR A 200 18.40 8.28 -1.33
N MET A 201 17.52 7.44 -0.74
CA MET A 201 16.43 7.87 0.12
C MET A 201 16.80 7.57 1.57
N ASN A 202 16.82 8.62 2.38
CA ASN A 202 17.17 8.55 3.81
C ASN A 202 15.85 8.47 4.59
N ASP A 203 15.33 7.26 4.76
CA ASP A 203 13.96 7.07 5.20
C ASP A 203 13.87 6.49 6.62
N TYR A 204 12.76 6.83 7.28
CA TYR A 204 12.14 5.97 8.29
C TYR A 204 11.23 4.96 7.61
N ILE A 205 11.23 3.74 8.12
CA ILE A 205 10.18 2.77 7.86
C ILE A 205 9.23 2.84 9.04
N MET A 206 7.99 3.23 8.78
CA MET A 206 6.94 3.32 9.79
C MET A 206 5.91 2.22 9.55
N GLY A 207 5.34 1.68 10.63
CA GLY A 207 4.37 0.60 10.53
C GLY A 207 3.21 0.71 11.50
N LEU A 208 2.12 0.03 11.15
CA LEU A 208 0.90 -0.10 11.93
C LEU A 208 0.37 -1.53 11.79
N GLU A 209 -0.01 -2.14 12.92
CA GLU A 209 -0.78 -3.39 12.94
C GLU A 209 -2.26 -3.08 12.67
N VAL A 210 -2.92 -3.82 11.80
CA VAL A 210 -4.29 -3.54 11.33
C VAL A 210 -5.22 -4.74 11.43
#